data_989dab22d873cd954b54f4952a08cf0a
#
_entry.id   989dab22d873cd954b54f4952a08cf0a
#
_cell.length_a   1.000
_cell.length_b   1.000
_cell.length_c   1.000
_cell.angle_alpha   90.00
_cell.angle_beta   90.00
_cell.angle_gamma   90.00
#
_symmetry.space_group_name_H-M   'P 1'
#
loop_
_entity.id
_entity.type
_entity.pdbx_description
1 polymer ?
#
loop_
_entity_poly.entity_id
_entity_poly.type
_entity_poly.pdbx_seq_one_letter_code
_entity_poly.pdbx_strand_id
1 'polypeptide(L)'
;MTQKQKTHHLAVAAMLSAVAAVLQFVEFSIPIMPSFIKLDISDLPALLGTFSLGPVYGVAIQLVKNLLHLPFGSSAGVGELSNFILGAIFVFAAGMVYKRKKSRKSALTGSVIGAVAMALVSLVTNYFIVYPAYVVLFHMPLEEIIIAYNKILEGIANVPTSNALFNCLLVFNVPFTLAKGLLDTALCFLIYKPLSPLLHR
;
A
#
# COMPACT_ATOMS: atom_id res chain seq x y z
N MET A 1 4.88 -29.07 -5.55
CA MET A 1 5.78 -28.60 -4.45
C MET A 1 5.96 -29.72 -3.44
N THR A 2 7.20 -30.01 -3.08
CA THR A 2 7.50 -30.94 -1.98
C THR A 2 7.17 -30.31 -0.62
N GLN A 3 7.01 -31.14 0.43
CA GLN A 3 6.76 -30.65 1.79
C GLN A 3 7.87 -29.67 2.26
N LYS A 4 9.13 -29.98 1.95
CA LYS A 4 10.28 -29.12 2.25
C LYS A 4 10.17 -27.74 1.59
N GLN A 5 9.72 -27.68 0.33
CA GLN A 5 9.52 -26.42 -0.38
C GLN A 5 8.38 -25.59 0.23
N LYS A 6 7.28 -26.23 0.63
CA LYS A 6 6.15 -25.53 1.30
C LYS A 6 6.61 -24.92 2.62
N THR A 7 7.34 -25.66 3.44
CA THR A 7 7.87 -25.16 4.71
C THR A 7 8.83 -23.99 4.50
N HIS A 8 9.72 -24.07 3.51
CA HIS A 8 10.62 -22.97 3.17
C HIS A 8 9.85 -21.72 2.74
N HIS A 9 8.88 -21.82 1.82
CA HIS A 9 8.06 -20.68 1.38
C HIS A 9 7.30 -20.04 2.56
N LEU A 10 6.77 -20.86 3.46
CA LEU A 10 6.07 -20.37 4.64
C LEU A 10 7.01 -19.61 5.59
N ALA A 11 8.21 -20.14 5.82
CA ALA A 11 9.22 -19.48 6.66
C ALA A 11 9.66 -18.13 6.07
N VAL A 12 9.94 -18.08 4.76
CA VAL A 12 10.31 -16.83 4.08
C VAL A 12 9.16 -15.83 4.12
N ALA A 13 7.92 -16.28 3.88
CA ALA A 13 6.75 -15.39 3.95
C ALA A 13 6.54 -14.85 5.37
N ALA A 14 6.72 -15.67 6.41
CA ALA A 14 6.63 -15.24 7.80
C ALA A 14 7.71 -14.20 8.16
N MET A 15 8.96 -14.41 7.75
CA MET A 15 10.04 -13.43 7.95
C MET A 15 9.74 -12.10 7.23
N LEU A 16 9.31 -12.15 5.97
CA LEU A 16 8.94 -10.95 5.22
C LEU A 16 7.74 -10.24 5.84
N SER A 17 6.78 -10.97 6.39
CA SER A 17 5.64 -10.38 7.11
C SER A 17 6.08 -9.65 8.38
N ALA A 18 7.00 -10.23 9.15
CA ALA A 18 7.55 -9.60 10.34
C ALA A 18 8.31 -8.31 9.99
N VAL A 19 9.16 -8.35 8.95
CA VAL A 19 9.86 -7.15 8.45
C VAL A 19 8.87 -6.10 7.97
N ALA A 20 7.84 -6.50 7.22
CA ALA A 20 6.79 -5.59 6.74
C ALA A 20 6.04 -4.92 7.90
N ALA A 21 5.70 -5.69 8.94
CA ALA A 21 5.05 -5.15 10.14
C ALA A 21 5.94 -4.12 10.85
N VAL A 22 7.23 -4.41 11.02
CA VAL A 22 8.19 -3.45 11.62
C VAL A 22 8.30 -2.18 10.79
N LEU A 23 8.38 -2.29 9.46
CA LEU A 23 8.44 -1.13 8.57
C LEU A 23 7.14 -0.32 8.58
N GLN A 24 6.00 -0.92 8.87
CA GLN A 24 4.72 -0.22 9.01
C GLN A 24 4.69 0.70 10.24
N PHE A 25 5.42 0.37 11.31
CA PHE A 25 5.58 1.27 12.46
C PHE A 25 6.46 2.49 12.16
N VAL A 26 7.27 2.43 11.11
CA VAL A 26 8.10 3.55 10.63
C VAL A 26 7.27 4.35 9.62
N GLU A 27 6.16 4.90 10.07
CA GLU A 27 5.27 5.74 9.28
C GLU A 27 5.49 7.22 9.59
N PHE A 28 5.40 8.08 8.57
CA PHE A 28 5.54 9.52 8.74
C PHE A 28 4.53 10.29 7.90
N SER A 29 4.09 11.42 8.46
CA SER A 29 3.16 12.34 7.78
C SER A 29 3.94 13.24 6.83
N ILE A 30 3.38 13.46 5.63
CA ILE A 30 3.93 14.38 4.64
C ILE A 30 3.17 15.70 4.71
N PRO A 31 3.84 16.86 4.72
CA PRO A 31 3.17 18.18 4.87
C PRO A 31 2.11 18.49 3.82
N ILE A 32 2.20 17.89 2.63
CA ILE A 32 1.24 18.05 1.53
C ILE A 32 0.02 17.11 1.64
N MET A 33 -0.09 16.34 2.73
CA MET A 33 -1.21 15.44 2.99
C MET A 33 -1.81 15.70 4.36
N PRO A 34 -3.13 15.47 4.55
CA PRO A 34 -3.73 15.49 5.87
C PRO A 34 -2.99 14.56 6.85
N SER A 35 -2.86 14.95 8.11
CA SER A 35 -2.05 14.25 9.13
C SER A 35 -2.46 12.81 9.41
N PHE A 36 -3.68 12.43 9.06
CA PHE A 36 -4.18 11.05 9.18
C PHE A 36 -3.74 10.15 8.00
N ILE A 37 -3.14 10.71 6.94
CA ILE A 37 -2.55 9.96 5.83
C ILE A 37 -1.05 9.91 6.04
N LYS A 38 -0.53 8.70 6.22
CA LYS A 38 0.87 8.47 6.50
C LYS A 38 1.54 7.68 5.39
N LEU A 39 2.80 7.99 5.14
CA LEU A 39 3.66 7.24 4.24
C LEU A 39 4.47 6.24 5.03
N ASP A 40 4.50 5.00 4.56
CA ASP A 40 5.36 3.93 5.02
C ASP A 40 5.93 3.16 3.82
N ILE A 41 6.93 2.34 4.04
CA ILE A 41 7.55 1.48 3.03
C ILE A 41 7.30 -0.01 3.30
N SER A 42 6.23 -0.33 4.00
CA SER A 42 5.91 -1.69 4.45
C SER A 42 5.41 -2.61 3.33
N ASP A 43 5.06 -2.07 2.17
CA ASP A 43 4.66 -2.86 1.00
C ASP A 43 5.86 -3.49 0.28
N LEU A 44 7.06 -2.97 0.52
CA LEU A 44 8.31 -3.45 -0.05
C LEU A 44 8.60 -4.94 0.20
N PRO A 45 8.55 -5.47 1.47
CA PRO A 45 8.76 -6.89 1.70
C PRO A 45 7.69 -7.77 1.06
N ALA A 46 6.46 -7.29 0.97
CA ALA A 46 5.37 -8.00 0.30
C ALA A 46 5.60 -8.09 -1.22
N LEU A 47 6.14 -7.02 -1.84
CA LEU A 47 6.52 -7.02 -3.24
C LEU A 47 7.70 -7.98 -3.52
N LEU A 48 8.71 -8.02 -2.64
CA LEU A 48 9.80 -8.99 -2.69
C LEU A 48 9.27 -10.43 -2.58
N GLY A 49 8.38 -10.70 -1.63
CA GLY A 49 7.71 -11.98 -1.46
C GLY A 49 6.90 -12.39 -2.70
N THR A 50 6.26 -11.41 -3.34
CA THR A 50 5.51 -11.62 -4.59
C THR A 50 6.41 -12.12 -5.72
N PHE A 51 7.58 -11.54 -5.89
CA PHE A 51 8.50 -11.95 -6.96
C PHE A 51 9.25 -13.23 -6.66
N SER A 52 9.49 -13.55 -5.39
CA SER A 52 10.21 -14.79 -4.99
C SER A 52 9.28 -15.99 -4.83
N LEU A 53 8.14 -15.83 -4.19
CA LEU A 53 7.23 -16.91 -3.80
C LEU A 53 5.95 -16.94 -4.63
N GLY A 54 5.57 -15.81 -5.23
CA GLY A 54 4.37 -15.65 -6.04
C GLY A 54 3.31 -14.72 -5.44
N PRO A 55 2.29 -14.30 -6.25
CA PRO A 55 1.35 -13.24 -5.88
C PRO A 55 0.50 -13.57 -4.63
N VAL A 56 0.15 -14.83 -4.42
CA VAL A 56 -0.63 -15.24 -3.25
C VAL A 56 0.14 -15.03 -1.95
N TYR A 57 1.44 -15.32 -1.94
CA TYR A 57 2.29 -15.06 -0.78
C TYR A 57 2.46 -13.56 -0.52
N GLY A 58 2.57 -12.73 -1.57
CA GLY A 58 2.58 -11.28 -1.42
C GLY A 58 1.32 -10.76 -0.73
N VAL A 59 0.14 -11.22 -1.16
CA VAL A 59 -1.14 -10.89 -0.51
C VAL A 59 -1.19 -11.39 0.93
N ALA A 60 -0.70 -12.60 1.20
CA ALA A 60 -0.64 -13.13 2.57
C ALA A 60 0.28 -12.29 3.47
N ILE A 61 1.42 -11.82 2.97
CA ILE A 61 2.32 -10.91 3.71
C ILE A 61 1.59 -9.59 4.00
N GLN A 62 0.85 -9.03 3.05
CA GLN A 62 0.03 -7.83 3.26
C GLN A 62 -1.03 -8.05 4.35
N LEU A 63 -1.69 -9.19 4.35
CA LEU A 63 -2.67 -9.52 5.39
C LEU A 63 -2.02 -9.58 6.77
N VAL A 64 -0.95 -10.36 6.91
CA VAL A 64 -0.29 -10.60 8.20
C VAL A 64 0.28 -9.30 8.77
N LYS A 65 0.96 -8.46 7.97
CA LYS A 65 1.50 -7.20 8.48
C LYS A 65 0.40 -6.28 9.03
N ASN A 66 -0.73 -6.16 8.32
CA ASN A 66 -1.84 -5.31 8.75
C ASN A 66 -2.56 -5.88 9.98
N LEU A 67 -2.69 -7.21 10.10
CA LEU A 67 -3.21 -7.84 11.31
C LEU A 67 -2.29 -7.62 12.51
N LEU A 68 -0.97 -7.67 12.33
CA LEU A 68 -0.01 -7.39 13.39
C LEU A 68 -0.01 -5.92 13.81
N HIS A 69 -0.27 -4.99 12.90
CA HIS A 69 -0.35 -3.56 13.19
C HIS A 69 -1.67 -3.14 13.82
N LEU A 70 -2.75 -3.89 13.58
CA LEU A 70 -4.12 -3.56 14.01
C LEU A 70 -4.25 -3.12 15.47
N PRO A 71 -3.62 -3.80 16.48
CA PRO A 71 -3.74 -3.39 17.88
C PRO A 71 -3.06 -2.05 18.21
N PHE A 72 -2.20 -1.56 17.35
CA PHE A 72 -1.37 -0.36 17.55
C PHE A 72 -1.83 0.82 16.66
N GLY A 73 -2.70 0.56 15.70
CA GLY A 73 -3.21 1.58 14.79
C GLY A 73 -4.14 2.58 15.49
N SER A 74 -4.05 3.84 15.10
CA SER A 74 -4.90 4.92 15.62
C SER A 74 -6.22 5.10 14.86
N SER A 75 -6.45 4.27 13.84
CA SER A 75 -7.58 4.39 12.90
C SER A 75 -8.73 3.43 13.16
N ALA A 76 -8.78 2.80 14.35
CA ALA A 76 -9.75 1.76 14.69
C ALA A 76 -9.85 0.64 13.62
N GLY A 77 -8.74 0.35 12.95
CA GLY A 77 -8.63 -0.69 11.92
C GLY A 77 -8.99 -0.23 10.49
N VAL A 78 -9.54 0.96 10.32
CA VAL A 78 -9.90 1.46 8.97
C VAL A 78 -8.67 1.70 8.11
N GLY A 79 -7.60 2.25 8.69
CA GLY A 79 -6.33 2.46 8.00
C GLY A 79 -5.67 1.15 7.61
N GLU A 80 -5.65 0.16 8.51
CA GLU A 80 -5.11 -1.17 8.26
C GLU A 80 -5.89 -1.92 7.18
N LEU A 81 -7.22 -1.81 7.19
CA LEU A 81 -8.08 -2.37 6.14
C LEU A 81 -7.78 -1.72 4.78
N SER A 82 -7.69 -0.39 4.75
CA SER A 82 -7.34 0.35 3.53
C SER A 82 -5.95 -0.05 3.02
N ASN A 83 -4.95 -0.06 3.90
CA ASN A 83 -3.58 -0.44 3.57
C ASN A 83 -3.52 -1.89 3.05
N PHE A 84 -4.27 -2.82 3.67
CA PHE A 84 -4.37 -4.20 3.18
C PHE A 84 -4.97 -4.27 1.77
N ILE A 85 -6.13 -3.64 1.52
CA ILE A 85 -6.79 -3.70 0.21
C ILE A 85 -5.87 -3.14 -0.88
N LEU A 86 -5.31 -1.95 -0.65
CA LEU A 86 -4.47 -1.28 -1.61
C LEU A 86 -3.15 -2.03 -1.85
N GLY A 87 -2.48 -2.46 -0.79
CA GLY A 87 -1.26 -3.24 -0.87
C GLY A 87 -1.47 -4.62 -1.51
N ALA A 88 -2.59 -5.30 -1.22
CA ALA A 88 -2.93 -6.57 -1.85
C ALA A 88 -3.11 -6.41 -3.37
N ILE A 89 -3.81 -5.37 -3.83
CA ILE A 89 -3.98 -5.06 -5.26
C ILE A 89 -2.63 -4.76 -5.90
N PHE A 90 -1.80 -3.95 -5.26
CA PHE A 90 -0.46 -3.62 -5.74
C PHE A 90 0.38 -4.87 -5.99
N VAL A 91 0.56 -5.70 -4.96
CA VAL A 91 1.43 -6.88 -5.06
C VAL A 91 0.82 -7.98 -5.93
N PHE A 92 -0.51 -8.14 -5.93
CA PHE A 92 -1.17 -9.14 -6.76
C PHE A 92 -1.05 -8.81 -8.24
N ALA A 93 -1.34 -7.56 -8.63
CA ALA A 93 -1.21 -7.11 -10.01
C ALA A 93 0.25 -7.22 -10.50
N ALA A 94 1.21 -6.76 -9.69
CA ALA A 94 2.63 -6.89 -9.98
C ALA A 94 3.04 -8.36 -10.20
N GLY A 95 2.59 -9.25 -9.31
CA GLY A 95 2.89 -10.67 -9.37
C GLY A 95 2.26 -11.39 -10.56
N MET A 96 1.03 -11.03 -10.94
CA MET A 96 0.35 -11.62 -12.10
C MET A 96 1.07 -11.29 -13.42
N VAL A 97 1.57 -10.05 -13.56
CA VAL A 97 2.38 -9.66 -14.72
C VAL A 97 3.72 -10.41 -14.72
N TYR A 98 4.40 -10.45 -13.57
CA TYR A 98 5.69 -11.12 -13.42
C TYR A 98 5.59 -12.64 -13.66
N LYS A 99 4.49 -13.28 -13.25
CA LYS A 99 4.26 -14.71 -13.43
C LYS A 99 4.24 -15.14 -14.89
N ARG A 100 3.78 -14.26 -15.80
CA ARG A 100 3.73 -14.55 -17.25
C ARG A 100 5.12 -14.65 -17.86
N LYS A 101 6.04 -13.79 -17.45
CA LYS A 101 7.42 -13.77 -17.94
C LYS A 101 8.35 -13.32 -16.81
N LYS A 102 9.09 -14.25 -16.23
CA LYS A 102 10.03 -13.98 -15.13
C LYS A 102 11.27 -13.23 -15.64
N SER A 103 11.20 -11.90 -15.72
CA SER A 103 12.29 -11.03 -16.13
C SER A 103 12.29 -9.73 -15.34
N ARG A 104 13.43 -9.05 -15.25
CA ARG A 104 13.53 -7.73 -14.60
C ARG A 104 12.57 -6.70 -15.21
N LYS A 105 12.44 -6.70 -16.53
CA LYS A 105 11.49 -5.81 -17.24
C LYS A 105 10.05 -6.11 -16.82
N SER A 106 9.67 -7.39 -16.76
CA SER A 106 8.32 -7.79 -16.35
C SER A 106 8.04 -7.48 -14.87
N ALA A 107 9.04 -7.60 -13.99
CA ALA A 107 8.90 -7.19 -12.61
C ALA A 107 8.66 -5.68 -12.50
N LEU A 108 9.45 -4.86 -13.21
CA LEU A 108 9.28 -3.40 -13.23
C LEU A 108 7.92 -3.00 -13.81
N THR A 109 7.58 -3.51 -15.00
CA THR A 109 6.27 -3.22 -15.63
C THR A 109 5.12 -3.67 -14.74
N GLY A 110 5.24 -4.84 -14.12
CA GLY A 110 4.23 -5.35 -13.19
C GLY A 110 4.06 -4.46 -11.95
N SER A 111 5.17 -3.99 -11.36
CA SER A 111 5.12 -3.08 -10.22
C SER A 111 4.48 -1.74 -10.59
N VAL A 112 4.81 -1.17 -11.75
CA VAL A 112 4.19 0.08 -12.23
C VAL A 112 2.69 -0.12 -12.47
N ILE A 113 2.29 -1.21 -13.11
CA ILE A 113 0.86 -1.55 -13.32
C ILE A 113 0.18 -1.73 -11.95
N GLY A 114 0.83 -2.40 -11.01
CA GLY A 114 0.32 -2.57 -9.66
C GLY A 114 0.14 -1.24 -8.92
N ALA A 115 1.12 -0.33 -9.01
CA ALA A 115 1.04 1.00 -8.43
C ALA A 115 -0.10 1.84 -9.03
N VAL A 116 -0.29 1.79 -10.34
CA VAL A 116 -1.41 2.46 -11.02
C VAL A 116 -2.74 1.84 -10.58
N ALA A 117 -2.86 0.52 -10.53
CA ALA A 117 -4.07 -0.17 -10.08
C ALA A 117 -4.41 0.19 -8.62
N MET A 118 -3.41 0.20 -7.74
CA MET A 118 -3.54 0.61 -6.35
C MET A 118 -4.04 2.06 -6.24
N ALA A 119 -3.48 2.98 -7.02
CA ALA A 119 -3.86 4.39 -7.03
C ALA A 119 -5.31 4.60 -7.53
N LEU A 120 -5.74 3.89 -8.56
CA LEU A 120 -7.12 3.96 -9.06
C LEU A 120 -8.11 3.37 -8.06
N VAL A 121 -7.77 2.22 -7.45
CA VAL A 121 -8.64 1.60 -6.43
C VAL A 121 -8.68 2.44 -5.17
N SER A 122 -7.61 3.17 -4.82
CA SER A 122 -7.62 4.07 -3.66
C SER A 122 -8.71 5.13 -3.75
N LEU A 123 -9.00 5.64 -4.94
CA LEU A 123 -10.10 6.58 -5.15
C LEU A 123 -11.45 5.97 -4.75
N VAL A 124 -11.71 4.74 -5.20
CA VAL A 124 -12.96 4.02 -4.92
C VAL A 124 -13.05 3.63 -3.45
N THR A 125 -12.01 3.01 -2.90
CA THR A 125 -12.00 2.55 -1.50
C THR A 125 -12.08 3.71 -0.52
N ASN A 126 -11.37 4.80 -0.77
CA ASN A 126 -11.43 5.98 0.10
C ASN A 126 -12.81 6.63 0.03
N TYR A 127 -13.39 6.78 -1.16
CA TYR A 127 -14.68 7.43 -1.32
C TYR A 127 -15.83 6.64 -0.68
N PHE A 128 -15.87 5.30 -0.88
CA PHE A 128 -17.01 4.47 -0.46
C PHE A 128 -16.81 3.75 0.87
N ILE A 129 -15.57 3.53 1.32
CA ILE A 129 -15.28 2.72 2.50
C ILE A 129 -14.60 3.56 3.58
N VAL A 130 -13.42 4.13 3.27
CA VAL A 130 -12.55 4.72 4.29
C VAL A 130 -13.17 5.98 4.90
N TYR A 131 -13.54 6.96 4.09
CA TYR A 131 -14.10 8.22 4.63
C TYR A 131 -15.48 8.06 5.25
N PRO A 132 -16.42 7.28 4.69
CA PRO A 132 -17.65 6.94 5.41
C PRO A 132 -17.40 6.24 6.74
N ALA A 133 -16.42 5.33 6.82
CA ALA A 133 -16.04 4.69 8.07
C ALA A 133 -15.48 5.70 9.09
N TYR A 134 -14.67 6.69 8.67
CA TYR A 134 -14.20 7.76 9.55
C TYR A 134 -15.35 8.60 10.11
N VAL A 135 -16.34 8.94 9.28
CA VAL A 135 -17.53 9.67 9.73
C VAL A 135 -18.30 8.89 10.80
N VAL A 136 -18.50 7.58 10.59
CA VAL A 136 -19.27 6.73 11.51
C VAL A 136 -18.50 6.41 12.79
N LEU A 137 -17.22 6.02 12.70
CA LEU A 137 -16.45 5.53 13.85
C LEU A 137 -15.85 6.65 14.70
N PHE A 138 -15.44 7.76 14.07
CA PHE A 138 -14.80 8.88 14.79
C PHE A 138 -15.72 10.09 14.94
N HIS A 139 -16.98 9.99 14.47
CA HIS A 139 -17.94 11.11 14.47
C HIS A 139 -17.34 12.37 13.84
N MET A 140 -16.41 12.19 12.90
CA MET A 140 -15.75 13.30 12.19
C MET A 140 -16.63 13.72 11.01
N PRO A 141 -17.20 14.92 10.99
CA PRO A 141 -17.99 15.37 9.85
C PRO A 141 -17.17 15.38 8.57
N LEU A 142 -17.79 14.99 7.46
CA LEU A 142 -17.11 14.96 6.15
C LEU A 142 -16.53 16.35 5.79
N GLU A 143 -17.17 17.41 6.26
CA GLU A 143 -16.73 18.79 6.10
C GLU A 143 -15.36 19.06 6.73
N GLU A 144 -15.08 18.50 7.91
CA GLU A 144 -13.78 18.65 8.56
C GLU A 144 -12.66 17.98 7.75
N ILE A 145 -12.96 16.85 7.13
CA ILE A 145 -12.03 16.15 6.23
C ILE A 145 -11.74 17.04 5.02
N ILE A 146 -12.77 17.61 4.40
CA ILE A 146 -12.63 18.54 3.26
C ILE A 146 -11.86 19.80 3.67
N ILE A 147 -12.13 20.35 4.85
CA ILE A 147 -11.40 21.50 5.39
C ILE A 147 -9.91 21.18 5.58
N ALA A 148 -9.57 19.96 6.05
CA ALA A 148 -8.19 19.54 6.20
C ALA A 148 -7.44 19.53 4.86
N TYR A 149 -8.09 19.10 3.77
CA TYR A 149 -7.52 19.17 2.42
C TYR A 149 -7.44 20.61 1.91
N ASN A 150 -8.47 21.43 2.13
CA ASN A 150 -8.50 22.83 1.67
C ASN A 150 -7.42 23.66 2.35
N LYS A 151 -7.15 23.47 3.64
CA LYS A 151 -6.04 24.13 4.34
C LYS A 151 -4.68 23.89 3.69
N ILE A 152 -4.48 22.73 3.09
CA ILE A 152 -3.24 22.43 2.35
C ILE A 152 -3.23 23.19 1.02
N LEU A 153 -4.40 23.47 0.44
CA LEU A 153 -4.56 24.15 -0.85
C LEU A 153 -4.60 25.68 -0.74
N GLU A 154 -4.79 26.25 0.44
CA GLU A 154 -4.88 27.72 0.64
C GLU A 154 -3.68 28.51 0.08
N GLY A 155 -2.62 27.80 -0.37
CA GLY A 155 -1.49 28.39 -1.08
C GLY A 155 -1.33 27.94 -2.55
N ILE A 156 -2.16 27.02 -3.07
CA ILE A 156 -1.83 26.33 -4.34
C ILE A 156 -2.95 26.36 -5.39
N ALA A 157 -4.23 26.19 -5.06
CA ALA A 157 -5.35 26.25 -6.01
C ALA A 157 -6.73 26.23 -5.34
N ASN A 158 -7.75 26.76 -6.04
CA ASN A 158 -9.15 26.59 -5.65
C ASN A 158 -9.65 25.21 -6.13
N VAL A 159 -10.01 24.32 -5.18
CA VAL A 159 -10.68 23.06 -5.54
C VAL A 159 -12.15 23.37 -5.87
N PRO A 160 -12.68 22.88 -7.00
CA PRO A 160 -14.10 23.04 -7.32
C PRO A 160 -14.98 22.49 -6.19
N THR A 161 -15.94 23.29 -5.74
CA THR A 161 -16.83 22.97 -4.61
C THR A 161 -17.83 21.83 -4.90
N SER A 162 -18.10 21.54 -6.17
CA SER A 162 -18.94 20.40 -6.56
C SER A 162 -18.17 19.10 -6.36
N ASN A 163 -18.74 18.14 -5.61
CA ASN A 163 -18.10 16.88 -5.26
C ASN A 163 -16.72 17.06 -4.59
N ALA A 164 -16.64 17.98 -3.62
CA ALA A 164 -15.39 18.39 -3.00
C ALA A 164 -14.53 17.20 -2.51
N LEU A 165 -15.13 16.18 -1.88
CA LEU A 165 -14.41 14.99 -1.46
C LEU A 165 -13.77 14.26 -2.65
N PHE A 166 -14.52 13.99 -3.72
CA PHE A 166 -14.00 13.30 -4.89
C PHE A 166 -12.82 14.03 -5.51
N ASN A 167 -12.94 15.36 -5.63
CA ASN A 167 -11.86 16.22 -6.16
C ASN A 167 -10.62 16.19 -5.25
N CYS A 168 -10.80 16.24 -3.91
CA CYS A 168 -9.69 16.09 -2.96
C CYS A 168 -8.98 14.75 -3.12
N LEU A 169 -9.75 13.66 -3.25
CA LEU A 169 -9.18 12.32 -3.44
C LEU A 169 -8.39 12.21 -4.76
N LEU A 170 -8.94 12.76 -5.83
CA LEU A 170 -8.29 12.73 -7.15
C LEU A 170 -6.99 13.52 -7.16
N VAL A 171 -6.96 14.69 -6.53
CA VAL A 171 -5.81 15.60 -6.53
C VAL A 171 -4.73 15.15 -5.54
N PHE A 172 -5.10 14.58 -4.39
CA PHE A 172 -4.17 14.24 -3.33
C PHE A 172 -3.93 12.73 -3.19
N ASN A 173 -4.99 11.95 -3.00
CA ASN A 173 -4.84 10.53 -2.65
C ASN A 173 -4.33 9.70 -3.82
N VAL A 174 -4.80 9.96 -5.04
CA VAL A 174 -4.35 9.20 -6.21
C VAL A 174 -2.85 9.43 -6.49
N PRO A 175 -2.35 10.67 -6.58
CA PRO A 175 -0.91 10.91 -6.77
C PRO A 175 -0.07 10.41 -5.60
N PHE A 176 -0.54 10.57 -4.35
CA PHE A 176 0.14 10.07 -3.17
C PHE A 176 0.29 8.54 -3.19
N THR A 177 -0.82 7.83 -3.44
CA THR A 177 -0.83 6.37 -3.50
C THR A 177 0.03 5.85 -4.64
N LEU A 178 0.01 6.52 -5.80
CA LEU A 178 0.88 6.22 -6.91
C LEU A 178 2.36 6.41 -6.53
N ALA A 179 2.69 7.54 -5.90
CA ALA A 179 4.04 7.84 -5.46
C ALA A 179 4.55 6.83 -4.42
N LYS A 180 3.69 6.39 -3.47
CA LYS A 180 4.01 5.31 -2.52
C LYS A 180 4.38 4.02 -3.26
N GLY A 181 3.53 3.56 -4.19
CA GLY A 181 3.80 2.33 -4.95
C GLY A 181 5.05 2.42 -5.84
N LEU A 182 5.34 3.59 -6.42
CA LEU A 182 6.56 3.81 -7.20
C LEU A 182 7.80 3.86 -6.31
N LEU A 183 7.71 4.43 -5.10
CA LEU A 183 8.78 4.42 -4.11
C LEU A 183 9.11 2.99 -3.69
N ASP A 184 8.12 2.18 -3.31
CA ASP A 184 8.30 0.77 -2.96
C ASP A 184 8.90 -0.02 -4.14
N THR A 185 8.46 0.28 -5.37
CA THR A 185 9.04 -0.30 -6.58
C THR A 185 10.53 0.04 -6.70
N ALA A 186 10.90 1.30 -6.59
CA ALA A 186 12.28 1.74 -6.69
C ALA A 186 13.16 1.09 -5.63
N LEU A 187 12.72 1.09 -4.37
CA LEU A 187 13.41 0.45 -3.26
C LEU A 187 13.56 -1.06 -3.47
N CYS A 188 12.49 -1.73 -3.96
CA CYS A 188 12.52 -3.15 -4.27
C CYS A 188 13.63 -3.48 -5.28
N PHE A 189 13.76 -2.69 -6.34
CA PHE A 189 14.81 -2.91 -7.35
C PHE A 189 16.21 -2.63 -6.86
N LEU A 190 16.39 -1.70 -5.92
CA LEU A 190 17.67 -1.42 -5.28
C LEU A 190 18.14 -2.59 -4.41
N ILE A 191 17.23 -3.16 -3.61
CA ILE A 191 17.59 -4.20 -2.62
C ILE A 191 17.41 -5.63 -3.11
N TYR A 192 16.70 -5.85 -4.22
CA TYR A 192 16.44 -7.20 -4.74
C TYR A 192 17.73 -7.96 -5.08
N LYS A 193 18.71 -7.27 -5.68
CA LYS A 193 19.97 -7.90 -6.11
C LYS A 193 20.75 -8.54 -4.94
N PRO A 194 20.98 -7.85 -3.80
CA PRO A 194 21.63 -8.45 -2.65
C PRO A 194 20.79 -9.51 -1.93
N LEU A 195 19.44 -9.42 -1.97
CA LEU A 195 18.56 -10.35 -1.28
C LEU A 195 18.19 -11.60 -2.09
N SER A 196 18.34 -11.56 -3.41
CA SER A 196 17.98 -12.66 -4.30
C SER A 196 18.58 -14.03 -3.90
N PRO A 197 19.84 -14.15 -3.46
CA PRO A 197 20.40 -15.44 -3.01
C PRO A 197 19.72 -16.01 -1.76
N LEU A 198 19.17 -15.15 -0.89
CA LEU A 198 18.48 -15.58 0.33
C LEU A 198 17.03 -16.03 0.03
N LEU A 199 16.39 -15.40 -0.94
CA LEU A 199 14.98 -15.64 -1.29
C LEU A 199 14.79 -16.90 -2.15
N HIS A 200 15.84 -17.37 -2.84
CA HIS A 200 15.77 -18.49 -3.80
C HIS A 200 16.56 -19.74 -3.35
N ARG A 201 17.12 -19.76 -2.14
CA ARG A 201 17.69 -20.96 -1.51
C ARG A 201 16.59 -21.81 -0.91
#